data_3be227040ae6e308d9a81b74bf20bfe7
#
_entry.id   3be227040ae6e308d9a81b74bf20bfe7
#
_cell.length_a   1.000
_cell.length_b   1.000
_cell.length_c   1.000
_cell.angle_alpha   90.00
_cell.angle_beta   90.00
_cell.angle_gamma   90.00
#
_symmetry.space_group_name_H-M   'P 1'
#
loop_
_entity.id
_entity.type
_entity.pdbx_description
1 polymer ?
#
loop_
_entity_poly.entity_id
_entity_poly.type
_entity_poly.pdbx_seq_one_letter_code
_entity_poly.pdbx_strand_id
1 'polypeptide(L)'
;ALPILDALPMGINYDLYHKAASKIQVRDAVEKYRRLFGDRKLILSVDRLDYSKGILHRLHGFASFLERHPEYRGKATLSMVIVPSRDHVGSYAELKTRIDEEIGSINGKYSTMDWTPVCYFYHGFSFEELVAMYYVADVALVTPLRDGMNLVAKEYIAVKDGNPGVLILSEMT
;
A
#
# COMPACT_ATOMS: atom_id res chain seq x y z
N ALA A 1 -15.85 -27.15 -33.31
CA ALA A 1 -15.69 -25.72 -33.10
C ALA A 1 -14.56 -25.54 -32.07
N LEU A 2 -13.59 -24.69 -32.38
CA LEU A 2 -12.55 -24.29 -31.41
C LEU A 2 -13.18 -23.40 -30.36
N PRO A 3 -12.78 -23.54 -29.06
CA PRO A 3 -13.26 -22.65 -28.01
C PRO A 3 -12.81 -21.21 -28.32
N ILE A 4 -13.73 -20.28 -28.17
CA ILE A 4 -13.42 -18.85 -28.27
C ILE A 4 -12.83 -18.47 -26.90
N LEU A 5 -11.55 -18.07 -26.87
CA LEU A 5 -10.89 -17.49 -25.72
C LEU A 5 -10.95 -15.97 -25.85
N ASP A 6 -11.51 -15.32 -24.84
CA ASP A 6 -11.57 -13.86 -24.77
C ASP A 6 -11.07 -13.38 -23.40
N ALA A 7 -10.47 -12.18 -23.38
CA ALA A 7 -10.01 -11.54 -22.17
C ALA A 7 -11.08 -10.55 -21.70
N LEU A 8 -11.68 -10.83 -20.54
CA LEU A 8 -12.68 -9.97 -19.92
C LEU A 8 -12.05 -9.25 -18.72
N PRO A 9 -11.40 -8.09 -18.91
CA PRO A 9 -10.75 -7.39 -17.82
C PRO A 9 -11.78 -6.87 -16.80
N MET A 10 -11.55 -7.15 -15.53
CA MET A 10 -12.33 -6.56 -14.42
C MET A 10 -12.00 -5.08 -14.28
N GLY A 11 -13.03 -4.27 -14.07
CA GLY A 11 -12.92 -2.86 -13.71
C GLY A 11 -13.20 -2.62 -12.23
N ILE A 12 -13.08 -1.35 -11.85
CA ILE A 12 -13.60 -0.83 -10.59
C ILE A 12 -14.79 0.10 -10.89
N ASN A 13 -15.59 0.39 -9.87
CA ASN A 13 -16.54 1.50 -9.96
C ASN A 13 -15.78 2.82 -9.78
N TYR A 14 -15.28 3.38 -10.89
CA TYR A 14 -14.51 4.62 -10.89
C TYR A 14 -15.22 5.76 -10.15
N ASP A 15 -16.50 5.99 -10.45
CA ASP A 15 -17.30 7.05 -9.84
C ASP A 15 -17.42 6.91 -8.32
N LEU A 16 -17.47 5.69 -7.82
CA LEU A 16 -17.53 5.42 -6.38
C LEU A 16 -16.28 5.95 -5.68
N TYR A 17 -15.10 5.63 -6.22
CA TYR A 17 -13.82 6.05 -5.63
C TYR A 17 -13.55 7.55 -5.86
N HIS A 18 -13.75 8.03 -7.06
CA HIS A 18 -13.53 9.44 -7.42
C HIS A 18 -14.39 10.39 -6.58
N LYS A 19 -15.71 10.10 -6.50
CA LYS A 19 -16.64 10.93 -5.72
C LYS A 19 -16.49 10.76 -4.20
N ALA A 20 -15.96 9.62 -3.74
CA ALA A 20 -15.75 9.38 -2.31
C ALA A 20 -14.77 10.39 -1.69
N ALA A 21 -13.75 10.83 -2.42
CA ALA A 21 -12.76 11.79 -1.94
C ALA A 21 -13.37 13.14 -1.49
N SER A 22 -14.55 13.50 -1.98
CA SER A 22 -15.26 14.73 -1.62
C SER A 22 -16.22 14.57 -0.42
N LYS A 23 -16.48 13.33 0.04
CA LYS A 23 -17.37 13.08 1.19
C LYS A 23 -16.77 13.58 2.49
N ILE A 24 -17.62 14.07 3.41
CA ILE A 24 -17.17 14.65 4.69
C ILE A 24 -16.35 13.67 5.52
N GLN A 25 -16.79 12.39 5.62
CA GLN A 25 -16.10 11.36 6.39
C GLN A 25 -14.68 11.11 5.85
N VAL A 26 -14.51 11.13 4.53
CA VAL A 26 -13.21 10.98 3.87
C VAL A 26 -12.34 12.21 4.12
N ARG A 27 -12.90 13.40 4.03
CA ARG A 27 -12.17 14.66 4.28
C ARG A 27 -11.65 14.74 5.71
N ASP A 28 -12.45 14.35 6.69
CA ASP A 28 -12.04 14.31 8.10
C ASP A 28 -10.87 13.32 8.30
N ALA A 29 -10.93 12.14 7.66
CA ALA A 29 -9.85 11.18 7.70
C ALA A 29 -8.59 11.69 6.97
N VAL A 30 -8.74 12.37 5.84
CA VAL A 30 -7.63 13.03 5.10
C VAL A 30 -6.92 14.05 5.99
N GLU A 31 -7.66 14.92 6.68
CA GLU A 31 -7.06 15.89 7.59
C GLU A 31 -6.31 15.23 8.74
N LYS A 32 -6.90 14.16 9.33
CA LYS A 32 -6.25 13.36 10.37
C LYS A 32 -4.92 12.79 9.88
N TYR A 33 -4.90 12.17 8.69
CA TYR A 33 -3.69 11.57 8.14
C TYR A 33 -2.65 12.62 7.73
N ARG A 34 -3.06 13.75 7.16
CA ARG A 34 -2.14 14.86 6.87
C ARG A 34 -1.45 15.39 8.13
N ARG A 35 -2.17 15.52 9.23
CA ARG A 35 -1.57 15.91 10.52
C ARG A 35 -0.60 14.85 11.06
N LEU A 36 -0.94 13.56 10.90
CA LEU A 36 -0.11 12.45 11.38
C LEU A 36 1.22 12.36 10.62
N PHE A 37 1.17 12.47 9.30
CA PHE A 37 2.37 12.33 8.48
C PHE A 37 3.11 13.66 8.28
N GLY A 38 2.44 14.81 8.45
CA GLY A 38 3.05 16.13 8.26
C GLY A 38 3.58 16.30 6.83
N ASP A 39 4.80 16.81 6.70
CA ASP A 39 5.47 17.02 5.41
C ASP A 39 6.19 15.78 4.87
N ARG A 40 6.08 14.64 5.56
CA ARG A 40 6.71 13.38 5.13
C ARG A 40 6.03 12.83 3.90
N LYS A 41 6.82 12.27 3.01
CA LYS A 41 6.33 11.54 1.85
C LYS A 41 5.73 10.21 2.28
N LEU A 42 4.46 10.01 1.98
CA LEU A 42 3.74 8.78 2.28
C LEU A 42 3.78 7.83 1.08
N ILE A 43 4.45 6.70 1.27
CA ILE A 43 4.42 5.57 0.33
C ILE A 43 3.41 4.57 0.87
N LEU A 44 2.37 4.27 0.10
CA LEU A 44 1.28 3.38 0.51
C LEU A 44 1.36 2.04 -0.23
N SER A 45 1.17 0.98 0.52
CA SER A 45 1.07 -0.39 0.03
C SER A 45 -0.15 -1.05 0.67
N VAL A 46 -1.06 -1.58 -0.14
CA VAL A 46 -2.29 -2.25 0.32
C VAL A 46 -2.39 -3.59 -0.35
N ASP A 47 -2.37 -4.67 0.43
CA ASP A 47 -2.44 -6.04 -0.08
C ASP A 47 -3.19 -6.97 0.87
N ARG A 48 -3.63 -8.10 0.37
CA ARG A 48 -3.93 -9.26 1.21
C ARG A 48 -2.62 -9.98 1.55
N LEU A 49 -2.57 -10.69 2.68
CA LEU A 49 -1.45 -11.57 2.98
C LEU A 49 -1.41 -12.69 1.93
N ASP A 50 -0.44 -12.61 1.00
CA ASP A 50 -0.26 -13.58 -0.07
C ASP A 50 1.19 -13.53 -0.60
N TYR A 51 1.76 -14.70 -0.90
CA TYR A 51 3.12 -14.82 -1.44
C TYR A 51 3.30 -14.08 -2.76
N SER A 52 2.25 -14.08 -3.60
CA SER A 52 2.28 -13.44 -4.92
C SER A 52 2.39 -11.92 -4.86
N LYS A 53 2.10 -11.31 -3.70
CA LYS A 53 2.06 -9.84 -3.54
C LYS A 53 3.44 -9.20 -3.36
N GLY A 54 4.51 -9.99 -3.20
CA GLY A 54 5.87 -9.46 -3.13
C GLY A 54 6.16 -8.59 -1.91
N ILE A 55 5.46 -8.82 -0.79
CA ILE A 55 5.52 -7.96 0.41
C ILE A 55 6.95 -7.88 0.95
N LEU A 56 7.65 -9.02 1.09
CA LEU A 56 9.04 -9.03 1.57
C LEU A 56 9.99 -8.32 0.61
N HIS A 57 9.82 -8.48 -0.71
CA HIS A 57 10.63 -7.79 -1.70
C HIS A 57 10.46 -6.27 -1.61
N ARG A 58 9.25 -5.82 -1.32
CA ARG A 58 8.93 -4.40 -1.11
C ARG A 58 9.59 -3.85 0.14
N LEU A 59 9.58 -4.60 1.24
CA LEU A 59 10.31 -4.25 2.48
C LEU A 59 11.82 -4.16 2.25
N HIS A 60 12.42 -5.16 1.59
CA HIS A 60 13.84 -5.14 1.25
C HIS A 60 14.18 -3.96 0.32
N GLY A 61 13.32 -3.67 -0.67
CA GLY A 61 13.48 -2.52 -1.55
C GLY A 61 13.45 -1.20 -0.78
N PHE A 62 12.54 -1.05 0.17
CA PHE A 62 12.44 0.15 1.00
C PHE A 62 13.64 0.28 1.96
N ALA A 63 14.08 -0.82 2.58
CA ALA A 63 15.30 -0.82 3.41
C ALA A 63 16.52 -0.40 2.60
N SER A 64 16.69 -0.94 1.39
CA SER A 64 17.77 -0.56 0.46
C SER A 64 17.68 0.92 0.04
N PHE A 65 16.47 1.43 -0.16
CA PHE A 65 16.25 2.85 -0.43
C PHE A 65 16.73 3.73 0.72
N LEU A 66 16.36 3.42 1.97
CA LEU A 66 16.80 4.17 3.14
C LEU A 66 18.31 4.07 3.40
N GLU A 67 18.94 2.96 2.98
CA GLU A 67 20.39 2.79 3.10
C GLU A 67 21.16 3.62 2.07
N ARG A 68 20.71 3.60 0.82
CA ARG A 68 21.36 4.32 -0.29
C ARG A 68 21.05 5.81 -0.31
N HIS A 69 19.93 6.20 0.29
CA HIS A 69 19.43 7.56 0.29
C HIS A 69 19.14 8.04 1.73
N PRO A 70 20.20 8.21 2.56
CA PRO A 70 20.03 8.62 3.96
C PRO A 70 19.34 9.98 4.12
N GLU A 71 19.36 10.82 3.10
CA GLU A 71 18.66 12.11 3.05
C GLU A 71 17.14 12.00 3.13
N TYR A 72 16.55 10.81 2.87
CA TYR A 72 15.11 10.54 3.01
C TYR A 72 14.72 9.96 4.36
N ARG A 73 15.68 9.63 5.24
CA ARG A 73 15.38 9.21 6.62
C ARG A 73 14.71 10.36 7.36
N GLY A 74 13.60 10.06 8.02
CA GLY A 74 12.73 11.06 8.64
C GLY A 74 11.79 11.79 7.67
N LYS A 75 11.95 11.62 6.34
CA LYS A 75 11.18 12.33 5.32
C LYS A 75 10.27 11.44 4.50
N ALA A 76 10.43 10.12 4.53
CA ALA A 76 9.59 9.17 3.82
C ALA A 76 9.14 8.06 4.78
N THR A 77 7.87 7.68 4.71
CA THR A 77 7.29 6.59 5.49
C THR A 77 6.57 5.62 4.56
N LEU A 78 6.84 4.33 4.73
CA LEU A 78 6.09 3.26 4.08
C LEU A 78 4.93 2.85 4.97
N SER A 79 3.70 3.13 4.57
CA SER A 79 2.48 2.63 5.22
C SER A 79 2.04 1.33 4.54
N MET A 80 2.08 0.23 5.27
CA MET A 80 1.69 -1.09 4.77
C MET A 80 0.40 -1.56 5.43
N VAL A 81 -0.63 -1.74 4.63
CA VAL A 81 -1.88 -2.37 5.02
C VAL A 81 -1.89 -3.79 4.48
N ILE A 82 -1.85 -4.77 5.36
CA ILE A 82 -1.90 -6.19 4.99
C ILE A 82 -3.17 -6.79 5.59
N VAL A 83 -4.13 -7.12 4.74
CA VAL A 83 -5.37 -7.75 5.18
C VAL A 83 -5.14 -9.24 5.39
N PRO A 84 -5.45 -9.79 6.57
CA PRO A 84 -5.34 -11.21 6.84
C PRO A 84 -6.06 -12.06 5.79
N SER A 85 -5.43 -13.14 5.36
CA SER A 85 -5.99 -14.09 4.41
C SER A 85 -5.43 -15.48 4.70
N ARG A 86 -6.32 -16.48 4.84
CA ARG A 86 -5.97 -17.90 5.04
C ARG A 86 -5.02 -18.17 6.22
N ASP A 87 -5.14 -17.41 7.31
CA ASP A 87 -4.24 -17.46 8.48
C ASP A 87 -4.10 -18.85 9.13
N HIS A 88 -5.02 -19.78 8.84
CA HIS A 88 -4.98 -21.15 9.33
C HIS A 88 -4.07 -22.09 8.52
N VAL A 89 -3.48 -21.61 7.44
CA VAL A 89 -2.55 -22.39 6.61
C VAL A 89 -1.13 -22.10 7.08
N GLY A 90 -0.39 -23.11 7.54
CA GLY A 90 0.93 -22.95 8.17
C GLY A 90 1.94 -22.11 7.38
N SER A 91 1.91 -22.22 6.04
CA SER A 91 2.78 -21.39 5.18
C SER A 91 2.47 -19.88 5.24
N TYR A 92 1.21 -19.49 5.41
CA TYR A 92 0.83 -18.07 5.56
C TYR A 92 1.24 -17.51 6.94
N ALA A 93 1.20 -18.34 7.99
CA ALA A 93 1.71 -17.97 9.31
C ALA A 93 3.23 -17.72 9.27
N GLU A 94 3.97 -18.57 8.55
CA GLU A 94 5.41 -18.36 8.34
C GLU A 94 5.71 -17.08 7.56
N LEU A 95 4.96 -16.79 6.49
CA LEU A 95 5.09 -15.54 5.75
C LEU A 95 4.84 -14.33 6.65
N LYS A 96 3.79 -14.39 7.48
CA LYS A 96 3.46 -13.33 8.44
C LYS A 96 4.61 -13.10 9.42
N THR A 97 5.17 -14.17 10.00
CA THR A 97 6.31 -14.07 10.91
C THR A 97 7.51 -13.38 10.26
N ARG A 98 7.86 -13.77 9.04
CA ARG A 98 8.96 -13.16 8.29
C ARG A 98 8.72 -11.68 7.98
N ILE A 99 7.48 -11.30 7.70
CA ILE A 99 7.11 -9.90 7.50
C ILE A 99 7.30 -9.11 8.79
N ASP A 100 6.84 -9.64 9.92
CA ASP A 100 6.98 -8.98 11.23
C ASP A 100 8.46 -8.79 11.62
N GLU A 101 9.27 -9.82 11.41
CA GLU A 101 10.72 -9.78 11.67
C GLU A 101 11.41 -8.72 10.81
N GLU A 102 11.09 -8.66 9.51
CA GLU A 102 11.68 -7.68 8.60
C GLU A 102 11.28 -6.25 8.94
N ILE A 103 9.99 -6.03 9.25
CA ILE A 103 9.51 -4.71 9.71
C ILE A 103 10.19 -4.33 11.03
N GLY A 104 10.29 -5.26 11.97
CA GLY A 104 10.99 -5.05 13.23
C GLY A 104 12.45 -4.67 13.04
N SER A 105 13.13 -5.33 12.11
CA SER A 105 14.53 -5.05 11.75
C SER A 105 14.69 -3.64 11.16
N ILE A 106 13.86 -3.27 10.17
CA ILE A 106 13.90 -1.95 9.53
C ILE A 106 13.60 -0.84 10.55
N ASN A 107 12.54 -1.00 11.32
CA ASN A 107 12.14 -0.01 12.31
C ASN A 107 13.18 0.10 13.43
N GLY A 108 13.71 -1.02 13.93
CA GLY A 108 14.76 -1.03 14.93
C GLY A 108 16.06 -0.35 14.47
N LYS A 109 16.38 -0.46 13.18
CA LYS A 109 17.59 0.15 12.61
C LYS A 109 17.47 1.65 12.37
N TYR A 110 16.30 2.13 11.96
CA TYR A 110 16.15 3.48 11.40
C TYR A 110 15.20 4.41 12.16
N SER A 111 14.34 3.92 13.06
CA SER A 111 13.40 4.78 13.80
C SER A 111 14.10 5.83 14.63
N THR A 112 13.46 6.98 14.73
CA THR A 112 13.77 8.03 15.70
C THR A 112 12.57 8.22 16.64
N MET A 113 12.68 9.11 17.61
CA MET A 113 11.58 9.35 18.56
C MET A 113 10.31 9.92 17.90
N ASP A 114 10.47 10.59 16.78
CA ASP A 114 9.41 11.29 16.04
C ASP A 114 9.09 10.66 14.68
N TRP A 115 9.79 9.60 14.28
CA TRP A 115 9.61 8.97 12.99
C TRP A 115 9.80 7.45 13.03
N THR A 116 8.85 6.73 12.41
CA THR A 116 8.92 5.29 12.17
C THR A 116 8.93 5.04 10.66
N PRO A 117 9.95 4.36 10.11
CA PRO A 117 10.08 4.09 8.68
C PRO A 117 8.90 3.34 8.09
N VAL A 118 8.46 2.27 8.76
CA VAL A 118 7.36 1.40 8.31
C VAL A 118 6.22 1.45 9.31
N CYS A 119 5.11 2.07 8.91
CA CYS A 119 3.84 1.98 9.61
C CYS A 119 3.10 0.74 9.11
N TYR A 120 2.83 -0.21 9.99
CA TYR A 120 2.29 -1.52 9.62
C TYR A 120 0.94 -1.79 10.27
N PHE A 121 -0.02 -2.23 9.46
CA PHE A 121 -1.38 -2.57 9.87
C PHE A 121 -1.75 -3.96 9.36
N TYR A 122 -1.99 -4.90 10.28
CA TYR A 122 -2.41 -6.27 9.96
C TYR A 122 -3.92 -6.42 10.16
N HIS A 123 -4.68 -5.58 9.48
CA HIS A 123 -6.16 -5.60 9.45
C HIS A 123 -6.67 -4.78 8.25
N GLY A 124 -7.93 -4.95 7.91
CA GLY A 124 -8.61 -4.11 6.94
C GLY A 124 -9.01 -2.76 7.54
N PHE A 125 -9.21 -1.78 6.67
CA PHE A 125 -9.77 -0.47 6.98
C PHE A 125 -11.17 -0.32 6.37
N SER A 126 -11.96 0.61 6.87
CA SER A 126 -13.21 1.00 6.23
C SER A 126 -12.94 1.58 4.83
N PHE A 127 -13.96 1.60 3.99
CA PHE A 127 -13.84 2.18 2.65
C PHE A 127 -13.39 3.64 2.71
N GLU A 128 -13.97 4.43 3.62
CA GLU A 128 -13.67 5.84 3.79
C GLU A 128 -12.23 6.07 4.25
N GLU A 129 -11.73 5.28 5.18
CA GLU A 129 -10.33 5.35 5.65
C GLU A 129 -9.36 4.96 4.55
N LEU A 130 -9.68 3.90 3.78
CA LEU A 130 -8.84 3.45 2.68
C LEU A 130 -8.77 4.50 1.56
N VAL A 131 -9.90 5.10 1.18
CA VAL A 131 -9.95 6.21 0.21
C VAL A 131 -9.13 7.41 0.72
N ALA A 132 -9.23 7.74 2.02
CA ALA A 132 -8.43 8.80 2.61
C ALA A 132 -6.92 8.50 2.55
N MET A 133 -6.51 7.25 2.79
CA MET A 133 -5.11 6.82 2.63
C MET A 133 -4.65 6.97 1.18
N TYR A 134 -5.45 6.54 0.19
CA TYR A 134 -5.15 6.75 -1.22
C TYR A 134 -5.00 8.24 -1.55
N TYR A 135 -5.89 9.07 -1.01
CA TYR A 135 -5.88 10.52 -1.27
C TYR A 135 -4.63 11.20 -0.74
N VAL A 136 -4.15 10.86 0.47
CA VAL A 136 -2.98 11.49 1.09
C VAL A 136 -1.66 10.90 0.62
N ALA A 137 -1.63 9.66 0.13
CA ALA A 137 -0.41 9.02 -0.30
C ALA A 137 0.25 9.76 -1.47
N ASP A 138 1.53 10.07 -1.35
CA ASP A 138 2.34 10.63 -2.45
C ASP A 138 2.66 9.55 -3.49
N VAL A 139 2.87 8.31 -3.03
CA VAL A 139 3.23 7.17 -3.87
C VAL A 139 2.37 5.97 -3.49
N ALA A 140 1.74 5.31 -4.46
CA ALA A 140 1.25 3.95 -4.29
C ALA A 140 2.27 2.96 -4.83
N LEU A 141 2.65 1.99 -4.00
CA LEU A 141 3.65 0.97 -4.33
C LEU A 141 2.95 -0.38 -4.49
N VAL A 142 2.66 -0.76 -5.73
CA VAL A 142 1.93 -1.96 -6.13
C VAL A 142 2.86 -2.84 -6.95
N THR A 143 3.61 -3.70 -6.28
CA THR A 143 4.68 -4.49 -6.91
C THR A 143 4.52 -5.99 -6.60
N PRO A 144 3.41 -6.62 -7.04
CA PRO A 144 3.27 -8.06 -6.90
C PRO A 144 4.31 -8.81 -7.75
N LEU A 145 4.67 -10.01 -7.33
CA LEU A 145 5.49 -10.93 -8.11
C LEU A 145 4.67 -11.56 -9.24
N ARG A 146 3.37 -11.70 -9.03
CA ARG A 146 2.39 -12.16 -10.01
C ARG A 146 1.00 -11.73 -9.58
N ASP A 147 0.32 -11.02 -10.45
CA ASP A 147 -1.09 -10.65 -10.27
C ASP A 147 -1.80 -10.70 -11.62
N GLY A 148 -3.02 -11.20 -11.65
CA GLY A 148 -3.82 -11.24 -12.88
C GLY A 148 -4.50 -9.91 -13.19
N MET A 149 -4.77 -9.12 -12.16
CA MET A 149 -5.36 -7.79 -12.26
C MET A 149 -5.38 -7.14 -10.87
N ASN A 150 -4.61 -6.11 -10.68
CA ASN A 150 -4.57 -5.39 -9.42
C ASN A 150 -5.60 -4.26 -9.40
N LEU A 151 -6.62 -4.41 -8.55
CA LEU A 151 -7.66 -3.40 -8.39
C LEU A 151 -7.17 -2.19 -7.58
N VAL A 152 -6.26 -2.39 -6.62
CA VAL A 152 -5.70 -1.31 -5.78
C VAL A 152 -5.05 -0.22 -6.62
N ALA A 153 -4.32 -0.59 -7.67
CA ALA A 153 -3.74 0.37 -8.60
C ALA A 153 -4.82 1.24 -9.28
N LYS A 154 -5.92 0.63 -9.71
CA LYS A 154 -7.05 1.33 -10.34
C LYS A 154 -7.79 2.22 -9.34
N GLU A 155 -8.01 1.73 -8.13
CA GLU A 155 -8.63 2.47 -7.01
C GLU A 155 -7.83 3.73 -6.68
N TYR A 156 -6.50 3.58 -6.53
CA TYR A 156 -5.60 4.69 -6.28
C TYR A 156 -5.70 5.74 -7.39
N ILE A 157 -5.63 5.35 -8.66
CA ILE A 157 -5.74 6.29 -9.79
C ILE A 157 -7.08 7.04 -9.74
N ALA A 158 -8.19 6.34 -9.49
CA ALA A 158 -9.50 6.95 -9.43
C ALA A 158 -9.64 7.98 -8.31
N VAL A 159 -9.04 7.72 -7.15
CA VAL A 159 -9.01 8.66 -6.02
C VAL A 159 -8.08 9.84 -6.28
N LYS A 160 -6.99 9.61 -7.04
CA LYS A 160 -5.97 10.63 -7.33
C LYS A 160 -6.33 11.54 -8.51
N ASP A 161 -7.41 11.29 -9.22
CA ASP A 161 -7.81 12.15 -10.32
C ASP A 161 -8.00 13.61 -9.86
N GLY A 162 -7.21 14.51 -10.46
CA GLY A 162 -7.12 15.90 -10.01
C GLY A 162 -6.23 16.18 -8.78
N ASN A 163 -5.57 15.16 -8.21
CA ASN A 163 -4.68 15.29 -7.06
C ASN A 163 -3.32 14.62 -7.35
N PRO A 164 -2.17 15.29 -7.11
CA PRO A 164 -0.88 14.72 -7.48
C PRO A 164 -0.55 13.43 -6.73
N GLY A 165 0.08 12.50 -7.42
CA GLY A 165 0.54 11.23 -6.87
C GLY A 165 1.27 10.41 -7.91
N VAL A 166 2.04 9.42 -7.45
CA VAL A 166 2.82 8.50 -8.29
C VAL A 166 2.35 7.08 -8.04
N LEU A 167 2.15 6.31 -9.09
CA LEU A 167 1.94 4.87 -9.03
C LEU A 167 3.21 4.15 -9.51
N ILE A 168 3.80 3.35 -8.62
CA ILE A 168 4.87 2.42 -8.97
C ILE A 168 4.26 1.04 -9.10
N LEU A 169 4.31 0.50 -10.30
CA LEU A 169 3.67 -0.75 -10.67
C LEU A 169 4.72 -1.74 -11.19
N SER A 170 4.64 -3.01 -10.78
CA SER A 170 5.47 -4.05 -11.38
C SER A 170 4.93 -4.45 -12.77
N GLU A 171 5.82 -4.97 -13.62
CA GLU A 171 5.44 -5.48 -14.95
C GLU A 171 4.52 -6.71 -14.88
N MET A 172 4.40 -7.32 -13.71
CA MET A 172 3.62 -8.55 -13.48
C MET A 172 2.22 -8.27 -12.91
N THR A 173 1.72 -7.06 -13.11
CA THR A 173 0.41 -6.59 -12.61
C THR A 173 -0.61 -6.50 -13.73
#